data_7646df297c71e384fb5b0d66fdce60fd
#
_entry.id   7646df297c71e384fb5b0d66fdce60fd
#
_cell.length_a   1.000
_cell.length_b   1.000
_cell.length_c   1.000
_cell.angle_alpha   90.00
_cell.angle_beta   90.00
_cell.angle_gamma   90.00
#
_symmetry.space_group_name_H-M   'P 1'
#
loop_
_entity.id
_entity.type
_entity.pdbx_description
1 polymer ?
#
loop_
_entity_poly.entity_id
_entity_poly.type
_entity_poly.pdbx_seq_one_letter_code
_entity_poly.pdbx_strand_id
1 'polypeptide(L)'
;LRCLVGSEMCIRDSISNDWSALGRYLQRERRVYTLCEDTFGGTLDPDQHLLDEQRTNPRGPYRYWGDSPCCRTVESEDAARCSIFGVDKLVTVSKAQLLESLMEEEKAIIRRVFLAVPLPEHVQGACLLLPRSFVLDGLMDQPTQDAMFAAVAKKYCTEPLFIKTHPRDTTDYSKLFPTAVILPRTMPSEVLNFCLPFKFQRAVTVQSWVLRGFTAAEEKVFVGLEEAEKLVQG
;
A
#
# COMPACT_ATOMS: atom_id res chain seq x y z
N LEU A 1 10.22 -10.02 -2.47
CA LEU A 1 10.28 -11.40 -1.99
C LEU A 1 11.54 -12.14 -2.39
N ARG A 2 12.08 -11.95 -3.58
CA ARG A 2 13.46 -12.37 -3.87
C ARG A 2 14.47 -11.78 -2.87
N CYS A 3 14.11 -10.69 -2.21
CA CYS A 3 14.92 -10.07 -1.16
C CYS A 3 14.69 -10.65 0.24
N LEU A 4 13.63 -11.43 0.46
CA LEU A 4 13.34 -12.05 1.75
C LEU A 4 13.91 -13.46 1.90
N VAL A 5 14.24 -14.12 0.78
CA VAL A 5 14.70 -15.50 0.78
C VAL A 5 15.94 -15.62 -0.11
N GLY A 6 17.11 -15.61 0.47
CA GLY A 6 18.27 -16.19 -0.21
C GLY A 6 19.57 -15.42 -0.30
N SER A 7 19.68 -14.19 0.10
CA SER A 7 20.99 -13.63 0.42
C SER A 7 20.87 -12.35 1.25
N GLU A 8 21.72 -12.19 2.24
CA GLU A 8 21.89 -10.93 2.98
C GLU A 8 22.20 -9.74 2.06
N MET A 9 22.63 -9.97 0.84
CA MET A 9 22.92 -8.94 -0.16
C MET A 9 21.64 -8.31 -0.74
N CYS A 10 20.56 -9.07 -0.94
CA CYS A 10 19.32 -8.53 -1.52
C CYS A 10 18.59 -7.54 -0.61
N ILE A 11 18.64 -7.76 0.72
CA ILE A 11 17.97 -6.90 1.70
C ILE A 11 18.68 -5.54 1.83
N ARG A 12 19.98 -5.49 1.55
CA ARG A 12 20.79 -4.27 1.71
C ARG A 12 20.71 -3.33 0.52
N ASP A 13 20.28 -3.81 -0.63
CA ASP A 13 20.38 -3.11 -1.91
C ASP A 13 19.06 -2.57 -2.44
N SER A 14 17.93 -2.80 -1.76
CA SER A 14 16.61 -2.37 -2.21
C SER A 14 16.02 -1.29 -1.31
N ILE A 15 15.56 -0.20 -1.91
CA ILE A 15 14.91 0.91 -1.20
C ILE A 15 13.61 1.31 -1.92
N SER A 16 12.64 1.82 -1.19
CA SER A 16 11.35 2.25 -1.77
C SER A 16 11.37 3.67 -2.30
N ASN A 17 12.29 4.52 -1.82
CA ASN A 17 12.49 5.85 -2.36
C ASN A 17 13.94 6.31 -2.20
N ASP A 18 14.49 6.95 -3.23
CA ASP A 18 15.88 7.41 -3.27
C ASP A 18 16.06 8.90 -2.88
N TRP A 19 14.98 9.62 -2.62
CA TRP A 19 15.00 10.97 -2.03
C TRP A 19 15.01 10.99 -0.51
N SER A 20 14.80 9.85 0.14
CA SER A 20 14.87 9.70 1.60
C SER A 20 16.30 9.90 2.13
N ALA A 21 16.42 10.05 3.45
CA ALA A 21 17.71 10.12 4.11
C ALA A 21 18.60 8.90 3.79
N LEU A 22 17.99 7.69 3.71
CA LEU A 22 18.69 6.47 3.33
C LEU A 22 19.15 6.51 1.87
N GLY A 23 18.26 6.92 0.94
CA GLY A 23 18.61 7.02 -0.48
C GLY A 23 19.74 8.01 -0.72
N ARG A 24 19.70 9.18 -0.10
CA ARG A 24 20.79 10.17 -0.15
C ARG A 24 22.09 9.64 0.46
N TYR A 25 22.00 8.90 1.56
CA TYR A 25 23.16 8.23 2.17
C TYR A 25 23.81 7.25 1.19
N LEU A 26 23.02 6.36 0.57
CA LEU A 26 23.55 5.38 -0.38
C LEU A 26 24.24 6.06 -1.58
N GLN A 27 23.67 7.12 -2.11
CA GLN A 27 24.26 7.90 -3.19
C GLN A 27 25.57 8.57 -2.77
N ARG A 28 25.61 9.19 -1.58
CA ARG A 28 26.82 9.82 -1.02
C ARG A 28 27.95 8.80 -0.86
N GLU A 29 27.63 7.61 -0.33
CA GLU A 29 28.58 6.52 -0.10
C GLU A 29 28.85 5.69 -1.39
N ARG A 30 28.29 6.11 -2.52
CA ARG A 30 28.39 5.43 -3.83
C ARG A 30 28.02 3.94 -3.76
N ARG A 31 26.98 3.61 -2.95
CA ARG A 31 26.46 2.26 -2.83
C ARG A 31 25.42 2.02 -3.93
N VAL A 32 25.56 0.90 -4.62
CA VAL A 32 24.60 0.46 -5.63
C VAL A 32 23.33 0.00 -4.95
N TYR A 33 22.17 0.38 -5.49
CA TYR A 33 20.85 -0.01 -4.97
C TYR A 33 19.86 -0.30 -6.09
N THR A 34 18.80 -1.02 -5.74
CA THR A 34 17.59 -1.17 -6.55
C THR A 34 16.49 -0.30 -5.96
N LEU A 35 15.82 0.50 -6.78
CA LEU A 35 14.64 1.25 -6.39
C LEU A 35 13.41 0.38 -6.65
N CYS A 36 12.68 0.04 -5.58
CA CYS A 36 11.46 -0.76 -5.67
C CYS A 36 10.25 0.12 -5.43
N GLU A 37 9.28 0.08 -6.31
CA GLU A 37 8.00 0.75 -6.11
C GLU A 37 7.31 0.23 -4.85
N ASP A 38 6.90 1.13 -3.93
CA ASP A 38 6.29 0.77 -2.65
C ASP A 38 4.77 0.63 -2.72
N THR A 39 4.14 1.16 -3.77
CA THR A 39 2.69 1.08 -4.00
C THR A 39 2.35 0.57 -5.40
N PHE A 40 1.13 0.10 -5.59
CA PHE A 40 0.63 -0.27 -6.91
C PHE A 40 0.41 1.00 -7.77
N GLY A 41 1.40 1.36 -8.56
CA GLY A 41 1.30 2.40 -9.59
C GLY A 41 1.28 3.84 -9.09
N GLY A 42 1.81 4.11 -7.89
CA GLY A 42 1.70 5.45 -7.30
C GLY A 42 2.99 6.13 -6.86
N THR A 43 4.10 5.41 -6.74
CA THR A 43 5.33 5.96 -6.16
C THR A 43 6.10 6.91 -7.05
N LEU A 44 5.68 7.05 -8.27
CA LEU A 44 6.42 7.82 -9.25
C LEU A 44 5.71 9.11 -9.64
N ASP A 45 4.69 9.52 -8.87
CA ASP A 45 4.24 10.91 -8.84
C ASP A 45 5.33 11.71 -8.13
N PRO A 46 6.22 12.37 -8.87
CA PRO A 46 7.34 13.04 -8.27
C PRO A 46 6.85 14.26 -7.51
N ASP A 47 7.38 14.44 -6.30
CA ASP A 47 7.29 15.73 -5.63
C ASP A 47 7.81 16.80 -6.59
N GLN A 48 6.96 17.75 -6.95
CA GLN A 48 7.27 18.78 -7.96
C GLN A 48 8.50 19.61 -7.56
N HIS A 49 8.66 19.88 -6.28
CA HIS A 49 9.82 20.62 -5.76
C HIS A 49 11.13 19.86 -6.00
N LEU A 50 11.14 18.54 -5.73
CA LEU A 50 12.33 17.69 -5.97
C LEU A 50 12.61 17.55 -7.47
N LEU A 51 11.58 17.49 -8.31
CA LEU A 51 11.73 17.51 -9.78
C LEU A 51 12.39 18.79 -10.26
N ASP A 52 11.93 19.93 -9.77
CA ASP A 52 12.45 21.22 -10.18
C ASP A 52 13.88 21.39 -9.67
N GLU A 53 14.18 20.94 -8.44
CA GLU A 53 15.55 20.88 -7.93
C GLU A 53 16.46 20.07 -8.87
N GLN A 54 16.01 18.88 -9.28
CA GLN A 54 16.81 18.02 -10.15
C GLN A 54 16.97 18.56 -11.56
N ARG A 55 15.96 19.26 -12.10
CA ARG A 55 16.01 19.91 -13.41
C ARG A 55 16.91 21.15 -13.41
N THR A 56 16.82 21.96 -12.37
CA THR A 56 17.60 23.21 -12.24
C THR A 56 19.05 22.96 -11.85
N ASN A 57 19.32 21.85 -11.15
CA ASN A 57 20.66 21.44 -10.76
C ASN A 57 21.02 20.03 -11.30
N PRO A 58 21.22 19.87 -12.62
CA PRO A 58 21.50 18.57 -13.22
C PRO A 58 22.84 17.94 -12.79
N ARG A 59 23.71 18.72 -12.15
CA ARG A 59 24.98 18.27 -11.57
C ARG A 59 24.93 18.20 -10.03
N GLY A 60 23.74 18.28 -9.46
CA GLY A 60 23.54 18.17 -8.02
C GLY A 60 24.08 16.84 -7.47
N PRO A 61 24.39 16.80 -6.17
CA PRO A 61 24.99 15.63 -5.54
C PRO A 61 24.04 14.42 -5.47
N TYR A 62 22.73 14.66 -5.62
CA TYR A 62 21.70 13.61 -5.54
C TYR A 62 20.84 13.62 -6.79
N ARG A 63 20.46 12.40 -7.19
CA ARG A 63 19.55 12.15 -8.31
C ARG A 63 18.44 11.20 -7.83
N TYR A 64 17.21 11.47 -8.23
CA TYR A 64 16.04 10.78 -7.70
C TYR A 64 15.31 9.99 -8.80
N TRP A 65 14.36 9.17 -8.40
CA TRP A 65 13.53 8.31 -9.27
C TRP A 65 14.35 7.42 -10.20
N GLY A 66 15.42 6.83 -9.68
CA GLY A 66 16.27 5.93 -10.43
C GLY A 66 17.30 6.61 -11.34
N ASP A 67 17.31 7.94 -11.46
CA ASP A 67 18.25 8.66 -12.30
C ASP A 67 19.70 8.65 -11.76
N SER A 68 19.89 8.29 -10.50
CA SER A 68 21.22 8.18 -9.91
C SER A 68 22.06 7.09 -10.60
N PRO A 69 23.35 7.36 -10.88
CA PRO A 69 24.28 6.30 -11.35
C PRO A 69 24.43 5.15 -10.33
N CYS A 70 24.09 5.37 -9.06
CA CYS A 70 24.08 4.34 -8.04
C CYS A 70 22.84 3.46 -8.11
N CYS A 71 21.75 3.92 -8.77
CA CYS A 71 20.58 3.09 -9.01
C CYS A 71 20.86 2.13 -10.17
N ARG A 72 20.88 0.83 -9.87
CA ARG A 72 21.10 -0.23 -10.87
C ARG A 72 19.82 -0.59 -11.61
N THR A 73 18.72 -0.67 -10.90
CA THR A 73 17.43 -1.16 -11.40
C THR A 73 16.30 -0.41 -10.74
N VAL A 74 15.25 -0.12 -11.48
CA VAL A 74 13.98 0.39 -10.97
C VAL A 74 12.93 -0.69 -11.20
N GLU A 75 12.41 -1.27 -10.13
CA GLU A 75 11.36 -2.29 -10.17
C GLU A 75 10.00 -1.63 -9.99
N SER A 76 9.14 -1.74 -10.98
CA SER A 76 7.78 -1.20 -10.97
C SER A 76 6.78 -2.19 -11.55
N GLU A 77 5.55 -2.13 -11.08
CA GLU A 77 4.45 -2.93 -11.62
C GLU A 77 3.98 -2.41 -12.99
N ASP A 78 4.11 -1.11 -13.23
CA ASP A 78 3.76 -0.46 -14.49
C ASP A 78 4.92 0.42 -15.00
N ALA A 79 5.82 -0.20 -15.74
CA ALA A 79 6.98 0.49 -16.32
C ALA A 79 6.57 1.65 -17.25
N ALA A 80 5.39 1.61 -17.87
CA ALA A 80 4.91 2.67 -18.75
C ALA A 80 4.60 3.98 -17.99
N ARG A 81 4.29 3.89 -16.70
CA ARG A 81 4.04 5.06 -15.83
C ARG A 81 5.32 5.65 -15.24
N CYS A 82 6.43 4.91 -15.30
CA CYS A 82 7.71 5.29 -14.73
C CYS A 82 8.55 6.19 -15.64
N SER A 83 7.95 6.87 -16.60
CA SER A 83 8.62 7.54 -17.71
C SER A 83 9.42 8.81 -17.37
N ILE A 84 9.69 9.11 -16.11
CA ILE A 84 10.31 10.39 -15.73
C ILE A 84 11.83 10.34 -15.79
N PHE A 85 12.43 9.29 -15.20
CA PHE A 85 13.89 9.08 -15.19
C PHE A 85 14.24 7.61 -15.16
N GLY A 86 15.43 7.24 -15.67
CA GLY A 86 15.94 5.87 -15.55
C GLY A 86 15.17 4.84 -16.37
N VAL A 87 14.58 5.22 -17.49
CA VAL A 87 13.77 4.36 -18.38
C VAL A 87 14.57 3.12 -18.83
N ASP A 88 15.86 3.25 -19.00
CA ASP A 88 16.80 2.19 -19.36
C ASP A 88 17.04 1.17 -18.23
N LYS A 89 16.64 1.51 -17.00
CA LYS A 89 16.82 0.67 -15.80
C LYS A 89 15.51 0.02 -15.34
N LEU A 90 14.40 0.29 -16.02
CA LEU A 90 13.09 -0.19 -15.62
C LEU A 90 12.93 -1.69 -15.84
N VAL A 91 12.45 -2.36 -14.82
CA VAL A 91 12.06 -3.77 -14.85
C VAL A 91 10.62 -3.88 -14.35
N THR A 92 9.77 -4.48 -15.18
CA THR A 92 8.39 -4.75 -14.75
C THR A 92 8.38 -5.93 -13.78
N VAL A 93 7.82 -5.71 -12.59
CA VAL A 93 7.71 -6.72 -11.54
C VAL A 93 6.26 -6.77 -11.07
N SER A 94 5.55 -7.85 -11.38
CA SER A 94 4.20 -8.05 -10.89
C SER A 94 4.22 -8.46 -9.42
N LYS A 95 3.74 -7.59 -8.53
CA LYS A 95 3.59 -7.89 -7.09
C LYS A 95 2.62 -9.04 -6.87
N ALA A 96 1.57 -9.14 -7.66
CA ALA A 96 0.63 -10.26 -7.60
C ALA A 96 1.33 -11.58 -7.89
N GLN A 97 2.13 -11.66 -8.96
CA GLN A 97 2.91 -12.86 -9.28
C GLN A 97 3.94 -13.19 -8.20
N LEU A 98 4.58 -12.18 -7.60
CA LEU A 98 5.49 -12.40 -6.48
C LEU A 98 4.77 -13.01 -5.28
N LEU A 99 3.58 -12.52 -4.94
CA LEU A 99 2.78 -13.07 -3.84
C LEU A 99 2.28 -14.50 -4.14
N GLU A 100 1.88 -14.77 -5.37
CA GLU A 100 1.47 -16.10 -5.82
C GLU A 100 2.62 -17.10 -5.81
N SER A 101 3.84 -16.67 -6.10
CA SER A 101 5.05 -17.51 -6.12
C SER A 101 5.57 -17.90 -4.72
N LEU A 102 5.00 -17.35 -3.65
CA LEU A 102 5.36 -17.72 -2.28
C LEU A 102 5.04 -19.19 -2.01
N MET A 103 6.00 -19.89 -1.43
CA MET A 103 5.80 -21.25 -0.92
C MET A 103 4.87 -21.24 0.31
N GLU A 104 4.21 -22.33 0.58
CA GLU A 104 3.29 -22.42 1.74
C GLU A 104 4.01 -22.23 3.08
N GLU A 105 5.27 -22.64 3.19
CA GLU A 105 6.11 -22.40 4.37
C GLU A 105 6.36 -20.90 4.59
N GLU A 106 6.61 -20.16 3.51
CA GLU A 106 6.81 -18.70 3.56
C GLU A 106 5.50 -17.99 3.94
N LYS A 107 4.39 -18.38 3.33
CA LYS A 107 3.06 -17.88 3.69
C LYS A 107 2.71 -18.18 5.15
N ALA A 108 3.06 -19.38 5.65
CA ALA A 108 2.83 -19.75 7.04
C ALA A 108 3.65 -18.86 8.02
N ILE A 109 4.89 -18.54 7.68
CA ILE A 109 5.71 -17.60 8.47
C ILE A 109 5.08 -16.22 8.49
N ILE A 110 4.67 -15.71 7.33
CA ILE A 110 4.03 -14.39 7.20
C ILE A 110 2.70 -14.36 8.00
N ARG A 111 1.87 -15.40 7.88
CA ARG A 111 0.65 -15.54 8.68
C ARG A 111 0.95 -15.44 10.18
N ARG A 112 1.93 -16.18 10.65
CA ARG A 112 2.32 -16.19 12.08
C ARG A 112 2.80 -14.84 12.57
N VAL A 113 3.50 -14.07 11.71
CA VAL A 113 4.04 -12.75 12.08
C VAL A 113 2.93 -11.68 12.11
N PHE A 114 2.02 -11.70 11.15
CA PHE A 114 1.07 -10.61 10.94
C PHE A 114 -0.35 -10.89 11.42
N LEU A 115 -0.77 -12.16 11.45
CA LEU A 115 -2.09 -12.57 11.93
C LEU A 115 -2.04 -12.98 13.40
N ALA A 116 -1.96 -12.00 14.28
CA ALA A 116 -2.02 -12.20 15.73
C ALA A 116 -3.46 -12.35 16.26
N VAL A 117 -4.48 -12.21 15.40
CA VAL A 117 -5.90 -12.28 15.77
C VAL A 117 -6.48 -13.57 15.22
N PRO A 118 -7.18 -14.38 16.03
CA PRO A 118 -7.91 -15.52 15.52
C PRO A 118 -8.99 -15.04 14.55
N LEU A 119 -8.89 -15.49 13.31
CA LEU A 119 -9.91 -15.25 12.30
C LEU A 119 -10.90 -16.40 12.27
N PRO A 120 -12.19 -16.14 12.03
CA PRO A 120 -13.16 -17.19 11.83
C PRO A 120 -12.80 -18.03 10.61
N GLU A 121 -12.92 -19.36 10.71
CA GLU A 121 -12.55 -20.30 9.65
C GLU A 121 -13.46 -20.20 8.42
N HIS A 122 -14.73 -19.87 8.65
CA HIS A 122 -15.74 -19.73 7.61
C HIS A 122 -16.55 -18.46 7.80
N VAL A 123 -16.52 -17.59 6.80
CA VAL A 123 -17.34 -16.36 6.79
C VAL A 123 -17.99 -16.25 5.43
N GLN A 124 -19.32 -16.24 5.41
CA GLN A 124 -20.09 -15.95 4.18
C GLN A 124 -20.50 -14.48 4.15
N GLY A 125 -20.43 -13.87 2.97
CA GLY A 125 -20.91 -12.52 2.76
C GLY A 125 -20.10 -11.41 3.41
N ALA A 126 -18.88 -11.72 3.92
CA ALA A 126 -18.04 -10.76 4.60
C ALA A 126 -17.67 -9.57 3.70
N CYS A 127 -17.70 -8.38 4.27
CA CYS A 127 -17.21 -7.16 3.65
C CYS A 127 -15.94 -6.68 4.34
N LEU A 128 -14.98 -6.18 3.55
CA LEU A 128 -13.76 -5.55 4.04
C LEU A 128 -13.83 -4.05 3.75
N LEU A 129 -13.72 -3.22 4.77
CA LEU A 129 -13.51 -1.79 4.65
C LEU A 129 -12.03 -1.45 4.87
N LEU A 130 -11.43 -0.72 3.92
CA LEU A 130 -10.05 -0.24 4.01
C LEU A 130 -10.07 1.30 4.07
N PRO A 131 -10.22 1.88 5.26
CA PRO A 131 -10.24 3.31 5.42
C PRO A 131 -8.85 3.92 5.20
N ARG A 132 -8.84 5.11 4.60
CA ARG A 132 -7.70 6.04 4.56
C ARG A 132 -7.88 7.06 5.67
N SER A 133 -6.79 7.50 6.30
CA SER A 133 -6.89 8.58 7.29
C SER A 133 -6.83 9.95 6.64
N PHE A 134 -7.99 10.51 6.34
CA PHE A 134 -8.14 11.88 5.82
C PHE A 134 -7.78 12.92 6.87
N VAL A 135 -7.96 12.60 8.16
CA VAL A 135 -7.56 13.46 9.29
C VAL A 135 -6.04 13.67 9.30
N LEU A 136 -5.25 12.60 9.14
CA LEU A 136 -3.79 12.70 9.07
C LEU A 136 -3.30 13.44 7.82
N ASP A 137 -4.05 13.34 6.74
CA ASP A 137 -3.75 14.04 5.49
C ASP A 137 -4.22 15.52 5.55
N GLY A 138 -4.84 15.97 6.66
CA GLY A 138 -5.32 17.34 6.85
C GLY A 138 -6.52 17.73 5.97
N LEU A 139 -7.25 16.74 5.45
CA LEU A 139 -8.35 16.96 4.52
C LEU A 139 -9.71 17.14 5.22
N MET A 140 -9.88 16.62 6.43
CA MET A 140 -11.09 16.77 7.23
C MET A 140 -10.82 16.54 8.72
N ASP A 141 -11.76 16.89 9.58
CA ASP A 141 -11.71 16.57 11.00
C ASP A 141 -12.21 15.16 11.31
N GLN A 142 -11.98 14.69 12.55
CA GLN A 142 -12.35 13.34 12.96
C GLN A 142 -13.85 13.07 12.90
N PRO A 143 -14.74 13.96 13.40
CA PRO A 143 -16.18 13.74 13.31
C PRO A 143 -16.68 13.59 11.87
N THR A 144 -16.15 14.38 10.95
CA THR A 144 -16.49 14.31 9.52
C THR A 144 -16.04 12.98 8.92
N GLN A 145 -14.79 12.54 9.22
CA GLN A 145 -14.28 11.25 8.78
C GLN A 145 -15.14 10.10 9.30
N ASP A 146 -15.49 10.12 10.58
CA ASP A 146 -16.29 9.07 11.22
C ASP A 146 -17.68 8.97 10.58
N ALA A 147 -18.37 10.12 10.39
CA ALA A 147 -19.65 10.17 9.72
C ALA A 147 -19.59 9.65 8.28
N MET A 148 -18.52 10.02 7.55
CA MET A 148 -18.30 9.57 6.17
C MET A 148 -18.12 8.06 6.10
N PHE A 149 -17.24 7.46 6.93
CA PHE A 149 -17.05 6.01 6.91
C PHE A 149 -18.27 5.25 7.40
N ALA A 150 -19.04 5.79 8.34
CA ALA A 150 -20.34 5.22 8.75
C ALA A 150 -21.33 5.20 7.57
N ALA A 151 -21.44 6.28 6.82
CA ALA A 151 -22.31 6.37 5.64
C ALA A 151 -21.85 5.44 4.50
N VAL A 152 -20.54 5.38 4.24
CA VAL A 152 -19.93 4.47 3.24
C VAL A 152 -20.20 3.02 3.63
N ALA A 153 -19.94 2.64 4.87
CA ALA A 153 -20.20 1.28 5.34
C ALA A 153 -21.69 0.91 5.24
N LYS A 154 -22.58 1.79 5.65
CA LYS A 154 -24.04 1.59 5.53
C LYS A 154 -24.50 1.35 4.10
N LYS A 155 -23.88 2.05 3.12
CA LYS A 155 -24.27 1.94 1.70
C LYS A 155 -23.64 0.73 1.00
N TYR A 156 -22.37 0.44 1.28
CA TYR A 156 -21.58 -0.49 0.47
C TYR A 156 -21.17 -1.76 1.19
N CYS A 157 -21.18 -1.81 2.51
CA CYS A 157 -20.77 -2.99 3.27
C CYS A 157 -21.95 -3.81 3.76
N THR A 158 -21.68 -5.09 3.93
CA THR A 158 -22.58 -6.07 4.55
C THR A 158 -21.92 -6.63 5.80
N GLU A 159 -22.69 -7.23 6.71
CA GLU A 159 -22.17 -7.99 7.83
C GLU A 159 -21.87 -9.43 7.39
N PRO A 160 -20.83 -10.06 7.93
CA PRO A 160 -19.89 -9.50 8.90
C PRO A 160 -18.90 -8.51 8.27
N LEU A 161 -18.64 -7.42 8.99
CA LEU A 161 -17.73 -6.36 8.56
C LEU A 161 -16.33 -6.56 9.15
N PHE A 162 -15.33 -6.48 8.30
CA PHE A 162 -13.92 -6.43 8.67
C PHE A 162 -13.34 -5.06 8.34
N ILE A 163 -12.46 -4.55 9.19
CA ILE A 163 -11.82 -3.25 8.96
C ILE A 163 -10.31 -3.41 9.03
N LYS A 164 -9.61 -2.98 8.00
CA LYS A 164 -8.15 -2.93 7.94
C LYS A 164 -7.70 -1.49 7.77
N THR A 165 -7.23 -0.90 8.86
CA THR A 165 -6.79 0.49 8.90
C THR A 165 -5.38 0.67 8.34
N HIS A 166 -5.07 1.90 7.93
CA HIS A 166 -3.70 2.28 7.57
C HIS A 166 -2.80 2.24 8.82
N PRO A 167 -1.51 1.86 8.73
CA PRO A 167 -0.61 1.77 9.89
C PRO A 167 -0.48 3.06 10.70
N ARG A 168 -0.58 4.22 10.04
CA ARG A 168 -0.51 5.55 10.70
C ARG A 168 -1.85 6.04 11.24
N ASP A 169 -2.97 5.40 10.86
CA ASP A 169 -4.30 5.81 11.31
C ASP A 169 -4.49 5.51 12.80
N THR A 170 -4.85 6.52 13.56
CA THR A 170 -5.09 6.43 15.01
C THR A 170 -6.57 6.37 15.38
N THR A 171 -7.46 6.38 14.40
CA THR A 171 -8.91 6.29 14.60
C THR A 171 -9.29 4.97 15.27
N ASP A 172 -10.11 5.06 16.31
CA ASP A 172 -10.65 3.88 17.00
C ASP A 172 -11.94 3.42 16.33
N TYR A 173 -11.78 2.64 15.28
CA TYR A 173 -12.91 2.09 14.52
C TYR A 173 -13.78 1.10 15.32
N SER A 174 -13.31 0.57 16.45
CA SER A 174 -14.14 -0.30 17.29
C SER A 174 -15.30 0.46 17.97
N LYS A 175 -15.14 1.77 18.19
CA LYS A 175 -16.22 2.63 18.68
C LYS A 175 -17.23 2.94 17.61
N LEU A 176 -16.77 3.13 16.38
CA LEU A 176 -17.64 3.45 15.24
C LEU A 176 -18.40 2.22 14.74
N PHE A 177 -17.74 1.05 14.78
CA PHE A 177 -18.29 -0.23 14.32
C PHE A 177 -18.08 -1.32 15.38
N PRO A 178 -18.93 -1.37 16.42
CA PRO A 178 -18.73 -2.27 17.56
C PRO A 178 -18.81 -3.76 17.22
N THR A 179 -19.47 -4.13 16.11
CA THR A 179 -19.61 -5.51 15.63
C THR A 179 -18.53 -5.92 14.65
N ALA A 180 -17.72 -4.98 14.17
CA ALA A 180 -16.71 -5.24 13.16
C ALA A 180 -15.47 -5.94 13.72
N VAL A 181 -14.87 -6.79 12.93
CA VAL A 181 -13.57 -7.40 13.22
C VAL A 181 -12.47 -6.44 12.78
N ILE A 182 -11.76 -5.85 13.74
CA ILE A 182 -10.65 -4.94 13.46
C ILE A 182 -9.38 -5.76 13.25
N LEU A 183 -8.85 -5.71 12.03
CA LEU A 183 -7.61 -6.41 11.66
C LEU A 183 -6.38 -5.66 12.19
N PRO A 184 -5.25 -6.35 12.46
CA PRO A 184 -4.04 -5.73 12.97
C PRO A 184 -3.57 -4.56 12.09
N ARG A 185 -3.39 -3.41 12.68
CA ARG A 185 -2.99 -2.18 11.98
C ARG A 185 -1.65 -2.31 11.27
N THR A 186 -0.71 -3.04 11.85
CA THR A 186 0.65 -3.26 11.34
C THR A 186 0.73 -4.30 10.22
N MET A 187 -0.34 -5.07 9.98
CA MET A 187 -0.38 -6.04 8.89
C MET A 187 -0.49 -5.32 7.54
N PRO A 188 0.38 -5.58 6.55
CA PRO A 188 0.16 -5.09 5.19
C PRO A 188 -1.13 -5.65 4.59
N SER A 189 -1.85 -4.83 3.82
CA SER A 189 -3.11 -5.27 3.15
C SER A 189 -2.89 -6.42 2.18
N GLU A 190 -1.72 -6.48 1.56
CA GLU A 190 -1.31 -7.50 0.60
C GLU A 190 -1.25 -8.90 1.23
N VAL A 191 -0.97 -8.97 2.53
CA VAL A 191 -0.95 -10.21 3.30
C VAL A 191 -2.32 -10.88 3.32
N LEU A 192 -3.40 -10.11 3.25
CA LEU A 192 -4.76 -10.62 3.18
C LEU A 192 -5.02 -11.48 1.92
N ASN A 193 -4.28 -11.25 0.83
CA ASN A 193 -4.45 -12.01 -0.41
C ASN A 193 -4.20 -13.53 -0.25
N PHE A 194 -3.44 -13.93 0.77
CA PHE A 194 -3.09 -15.35 0.99
C PHE A 194 -3.19 -15.81 2.44
N CYS A 195 -3.52 -14.92 3.37
CA CYS A 195 -3.58 -15.26 4.80
C CYS A 195 -4.94 -15.72 5.26
N LEU A 196 -5.99 -15.38 4.52
CA LEU A 196 -7.37 -15.70 4.91
C LEU A 196 -7.78 -17.08 4.40
N PRO A 197 -8.53 -17.86 5.19
CA PRO A 197 -9.14 -19.11 4.75
C PRO A 197 -10.38 -18.89 3.87
N PHE A 198 -10.81 -17.64 3.69
CA PHE A 198 -11.97 -17.23 2.90
C PHE A 198 -11.66 -16.00 2.05
N LYS A 199 -12.51 -15.71 1.07
CA LYS A 199 -12.52 -14.43 0.35
C LYS A 199 -13.66 -13.57 0.86
N PHE A 200 -13.41 -12.25 0.89
CA PHE A 200 -14.47 -11.27 1.11
C PHE A 200 -15.41 -11.26 -0.10
N GLN A 201 -16.71 -11.15 0.14
CA GLN A 201 -17.65 -10.89 -0.94
C GLN A 201 -17.37 -9.53 -1.57
N ARG A 202 -17.05 -8.53 -0.73
CA ARG A 202 -16.77 -7.18 -1.18
C ARG A 202 -15.65 -6.54 -0.37
N ALA A 203 -14.80 -5.75 -1.05
CA ALA A 203 -13.83 -4.86 -0.42
C ALA A 203 -14.10 -3.42 -0.87
N VAL A 204 -14.15 -2.50 0.09
CA VAL A 204 -14.52 -1.09 -0.11
C VAL A 204 -13.40 -0.19 0.35
N THR A 205 -13.08 0.83 -0.42
CA THR A 205 -12.13 1.89 -0.03
C THR A 205 -12.59 3.24 -0.53
N VAL A 206 -12.13 4.31 0.13
CA VAL A 206 -12.39 5.70 -0.29
C VAL A 206 -11.08 6.33 -0.75
N GLN A 207 -11.07 6.82 -1.99
CA GLN A 207 -9.95 7.53 -2.61
C GLN A 207 -8.57 6.88 -2.36
N SER A 208 -8.49 5.56 -2.51
CA SER A 208 -7.26 4.79 -2.33
C SER A 208 -7.09 3.74 -3.42
N TRP A 209 -5.85 3.48 -3.79
CA TRP A 209 -5.48 2.47 -4.78
C TRP A 209 -5.19 1.09 -4.18
N VAL A 210 -5.33 0.93 -2.86
CA VAL A 210 -5.00 -0.29 -2.12
C VAL A 210 -5.67 -1.56 -2.69
N LEU A 211 -6.86 -1.42 -3.30
CA LEU A 211 -7.58 -2.56 -3.89
C LEU A 211 -7.09 -2.97 -5.29
N ARG A 212 -6.17 -2.26 -5.93
CA ARG A 212 -5.74 -2.62 -7.30
C ARG A 212 -5.14 -4.02 -7.38
N GLY A 213 -4.21 -4.34 -6.49
CA GLY A 213 -3.60 -5.67 -6.40
C GLY A 213 -4.27 -6.62 -5.40
N PHE A 214 -5.47 -6.29 -4.91
CA PHE A 214 -6.16 -7.08 -3.91
C PHE A 214 -6.93 -8.23 -4.56
N THR A 215 -6.64 -9.47 -4.19
CA THR A 215 -7.26 -10.70 -4.76
C THR A 215 -8.16 -11.44 -3.77
N ALA A 216 -8.15 -11.02 -2.49
CA ALA A 216 -8.95 -11.63 -1.43
C ALA A 216 -10.41 -11.16 -1.38
N ALA A 217 -10.90 -10.44 -2.41
CA ALA A 217 -12.31 -10.06 -2.53
C ALA A 217 -12.83 -10.38 -3.94
N GLU A 218 -14.12 -10.74 -4.00
CA GLU A 218 -14.82 -10.98 -5.27
C GLU A 218 -15.18 -9.67 -5.96
N GLU A 219 -15.69 -8.71 -5.20
CA GLU A 219 -16.06 -7.38 -5.69
C GLU A 219 -15.17 -6.30 -5.03
N LYS A 220 -14.75 -5.32 -5.82
CA LYS A 220 -13.95 -4.18 -5.37
C LYS A 220 -14.69 -2.88 -5.63
N VAL A 221 -14.95 -2.11 -4.59
CA VAL A 221 -15.65 -0.83 -4.66
C VAL A 221 -14.69 0.30 -4.34
N PHE A 222 -14.46 1.16 -5.33
CA PHE A 222 -13.64 2.36 -5.20
C PHE A 222 -14.58 3.57 -5.11
N VAL A 223 -14.74 4.12 -3.93
CA VAL A 223 -15.60 5.29 -3.70
C VAL A 223 -14.76 6.56 -3.85
N GLY A 224 -15.23 7.51 -4.65
CA GLY A 224 -14.62 8.83 -4.74
C GLY A 224 -14.86 9.65 -3.47
N LEU A 225 -13.96 10.59 -3.13
CA LEU A 225 -14.14 11.43 -1.93
C LEU A 225 -15.45 12.25 -2.00
N GLU A 226 -15.71 12.91 -3.13
CA GLU A 226 -16.95 13.67 -3.32
C GLU A 226 -18.21 12.81 -3.18
N GLU A 227 -18.17 11.57 -3.64
CA GLU A 227 -19.29 10.65 -3.48
C GLU A 227 -19.46 10.26 -2.02
N ALA A 228 -18.37 9.98 -1.30
CA ALA A 228 -18.39 9.65 0.11
C ALA A 228 -18.91 10.82 0.96
N GLU A 229 -18.52 12.05 0.66
CA GLU A 229 -19.00 13.27 1.34
C GLU A 229 -20.50 13.51 1.11
N LYS A 230 -21.01 13.29 -0.10
CA LYS A 230 -22.44 13.41 -0.41
C LYS A 230 -23.30 12.43 0.40
N LEU A 231 -22.76 11.28 0.78
CA LEU A 231 -23.48 10.30 1.60
C LEU A 231 -23.74 10.80 3.04
N VAL A 232 -22.95 11.74 3.52
CA VAL A 232 -23.14 12.32 4.87
C VAL A 232 -24.24 13.38 4.88
N GLN A 233 -24.50 14.00 3.71
CA GLN A 233 -25.45 15.13 3.58
C GLN A 233 -26.90 14.68 3.28
N GLY A 234 -27.11 13.44 2.92
CA GLY A 234 -28.41 12.84 2.56
C GLY A 234 -28.85 11.79 3.55
#